data_149ee9cf6f8f118be5189424f73acf6e
#
_entry.id   149ee9cf6f8f118be5189424f73acf6e
#
_cell.length_a   1.000
_cell.length_b   1.000
_cell.length_c   1.000
_cell.angle_alpha   90.00
_cell.angle_beta   90.00
_cell.angle_gamma   90.00
#
_symmetry.space_group_name_H-M   'P 1'
#
loop_
_entity.id
_entity.type
_entity.pdbx_description
1 polymer ?
#
loop_
_entity_poly.entity_id
_entity_poly.type
_entity_poly.pdbx_seq_one_letter_code
_entity_poly.pdbx_strand_id
1 'polypeptide(L)'
;ELKQRYPSDISVYSWYKEVPADVNLDDALKEAAADSDKIIADSACNVKDSKSYTYFSWTVFREGTEFKPVLSYDNDISLLYFVTGDEIDEMETGFKESLNKKIPQLDTGSVAVYGTEKFNGDIINLLGKEFKVAAAEKTAVSKDSYMSSMYSGVYYVVVDSKATLAEIFNLNSSLGGDSVPTMLNNEIDYNLYGSSEDKLAVAKALDKHFEENSVKSDVSGFYEESRDANREQIYVLYGGLFFIGIFLGTMFLMVTVMIIFYKQISEGYDDKARYE
;
A
#
# COMPACT_ATOMS: atom_id res chain seq x y z
N GLU A 1 15.28 -1.39 6.18
CA GLU A 1 14.53 -1.17 4.92
C GLU A 1 13.23 -2.02 4.86
N LEU A 2 13.30 -3.36 4.95
CA LEU A 2 12.09 -4.21 4.90
C LEU A 2 11.10 -3.93 6.04
N LYS A 3 11.56 -3.65 7.26
CA LYS A 3 10.69 -3.27 8.36
C LYS A 3 10.02 -1.90 8.20
N GLN A 4 10.60 -1.00 7.44
CA GLN A 4 9.99 0.29 7.11
C GLN A 4 8.89 0.14 6.05
N ARG A 5 9.10 -0.78 5.11
CA ARG A 5 8.16 -1.04 4.02
C ARG A 5 7.02 -2.00 4.45
N TYR A 6 7.32 -2.95 5.32
CA TYR A 6 6.40 -3.95 5.85
C TYR A 6 6.50 -3.91 7.39
N PRO A 7 5.80 -2.99 8.03
CA PRO A 7 5.89 -2.80 9.48
C PRO A 7 5.37 -4.00 10.25
N SER A 8 4.35 -4.66 9.72
CA SER A 8 3.74 -5.85 10.30
C SER A 8 4.37 -7.15 9.75
N ASP A 9 4.21 -8.25 10.46
CA ASP A 9 4.67 -9.56 9.99
C ASP A 9 3.79 -10.08 8.85
N ILE A 10 2.47 -9.92 9.02
CA ILE A 10 1.45 -10.28 8.02
C ILE A 10 0.38 -9.19 8.05
N SER A 11 -0.04 -8.74 6.87
CA SER A 11 -1.20 -7.87 6.68
C SER A 11 -2.25 -8.61 5.84
N VAL A 12 -3.48 -8.60 6.30
CA VAL A 12 -4.63 -9.19 5.62
C VAL A 12 -5.50 -8.06 5.11
N TYR A 13 -5.81 -8.10 3.82
CA TYR A 13 -6.60 -7.10 3.15
C TYR A 13 -7.89 -7.71 2.63
N SER A 14 -9.02 -7.04 2.90
CA SER A 14 -10.27 -7.25 2.19
C SER A 14 -10.74 -5.94 1.59
N TRP A 15 -11.32 -5.96 0.40
CA TRP A 15 -11.72 -4.73 -0.27
C TRP A 15 -13.08 -4.82 -0.93
N TYR A 16 -13.76 -3.68 -0.97
CA TYR A 16 -15.02 -3.46 -1.66
C TYR A 16 -14.82 -2.53 -2.86
N LYS A 17 -15.42 -2.87 -3.99
CA LYS A 17 -15.58 -1.94 -5.13
C LYS A 17 -16.79 -1.04 -4.94
N GLU A 18 -17.79 -1.54 -4.26
CA GLU A 18 -19.01 -0.85 -3.85
C GLU A 18 -19.43 -1.45 -2.51
N VAL A 19 -19.84 -0.63 -1.57
CA VAL A 19 -20.35 -1.09 -0.28
C VAL A 19 -21.86 -1.24 -0.39
N PRO A 20 -22.40 -2.48 -0.35
CA PRO A 20 -23.83 -2.70 -0.32
C PRO A 20 -24.49 -2.02 0.88
N ALA A 21 -25.73 -1.57 0.71
CA ALA A 21 -26.43 -0.79 1.74
C ALA A 21 -26.70 -1.58 3.04
N ASP A 22 -26.71 -2.89 2.98
CA ASP A 22 -26.92 -3.82 4.08
C ASP A 22 -25.61 -4.31 4.73
N VAL A 23 -24.44 -3.94 4.19
CA VAL A 23 -23.13 -4.30 4.76
C VAL A 23 -22.77 -3.34 5.88
N ASN A 24 -22.55 -3.89 7.06
CA ASN A 24 -21.90 -3.19 8.17
C ASN A 24 -20.40 -3.44 8.13
N LEU A 25 -19.62 -2.38 7.83
CA LEU A 25 -18.16 -2.48 7.72
C LEU A 25 -17.46 -2.92 9.00
N ASP A 26 -18.01 -2.59 10.17
CA ASP A 26 -17.46 -3.04 11.46
C ASP A 26 -17.63 -4.55 11.65
N ASP A 27 -18.79 -5.09 11.26
CA ASP A 27 -19.04 -6.52 11.39
C ASP A 27 -18.23 -7.32 10.36
N ALA A 28 -18.11 -6.83 9.13
CA ALA A 28 -17.29 -7.42 8.09
C ALA A 28 -15.79 -7.47 8.48
N LEU A 29 -15.28 -6.40 9.11
CA LEU A 29 -13.90 -6.37 9.60
C LEU A 29 -13.70 -7.35 10.76
N LYS A 30 -14.66 -7.46 11.69
CA LYS A 30 -14.61 -8.43 12.80
C LYS A 30 -14.66 -9.87 12.31
N GLU A 31 -15.46 -10.17 11.29
CA GLU A 31 -15.54 -11.50 10.69
C GLU A 31 -14.21 -11.89 10.03
N ALA A 32 -13.62 -11.01 9.23
CA ALA A 32 -12.30 -11.23 8.63
C ALA A 32 -11.20 -11.41 9.68
N ALA A 33 -11.25 -10.65 10.79
CA ALA A 33 -10.33 -10.81 11.91
C ALA A 33 -10.51 -12.17 12.60
N ALA A 34 -11.74 -12.58 12.85
CA ALA A 34 -12.02 -13.86 13.52
C ALA A 34 -11.54 -15.07 12.72
N ASP A 35 -11.67 -15.04 11.40
CA ASP A 35 -11.14 -16.09 10.50
C ASP A 35 -9.62 -16.12 10.53
N SER A 36 -8.98 -14.96 10.47
CA SER A 36 -7.52 -14.83 10.54
C SER A 36 -6.98 -15.29 11.89
N ASP A 37 -7.59 -14.86 12.98
CA ASP A 37 -7.22 -15.25 14.36
C ASP A 37 -7.31 -16.75 14.56
N LYS A 38 -8.33 -17.41 14.01
CA LYS A 38 -8.49 -18.85 14.06
C LYS A 38 -7.36 -19.57 13.31
N ILE A 39 -7.02 -19.13 12.10
CA ILE A 39 -5.93 -19.72 11.32
C ILE A 39 -4.61 -19.56 12.05
N ILE A 40 -4.36 -18.39 12.65
CA ILE A 40 -3.15 -18.14 13.42
C ILE A 40 -3.11 -19.04 14.67
N ALA A 41 -4.23 -19.17 15.41
CA ALA A 41 -4.33 -19.99 16.60
C ALA A 41 -4.12 -21.49 16.32
N ASP A 42 -4.51 -21.97 15.14
CA ASP A 42 -4.31 -23.35 14.69
C ASP A 42 -2.86 -23.60 14.19
N SER A 43 -2.00 -22.59 14.17
CA SER A 43 -0.61 -22.65 13.71
C SER A 43 0.40 -22.79 14.87
N ALA A 44 1.70 -22.81 14.54
CA ALA A 44 2.79 -22.73 15.51
C ALA A 44 3.08 -21.29 15.97
N CYS A 45 2.35 -20.27 15.46
CA CYS A 45 2.51 -18.88 15.81
C CYS A 45 1.52 -18.45 16.91
N ASN A 46 1.85 -17.35 17.59
CA ASN A 46 0.94 -16.66 18.50
C ASN A 46 0.90 -15.18 18.15
N VAL A 47 -0.27 -14.55 18.27
CA VAL A 47 -0.41 -13.11 18.06
C VAL A 47 0.34 -12.37 19.17
N LYS A 48 1.23 -11.47 18.77
CA LYS A 48 1.91 -10.54 19.66
C LYS A 48 1.09 -9.27 19.85
N ASP A 49 0.68 -8.69 18.75
CA ASP A 49 -0.23 -7.55 18.66
C ASP A 49 -0.93 -7.58 17.29
N SER A 50 -2.08 -6.97 17.22
CA SER A 50 -2.82 -6.77 15.98
C SER A 50 -3.46 -5.39 15.94
N LYS A 51 -3.65 -4.87 14.73
CA LYS A 51 -4.32 -3.60 14.44
C LYS A 51 -5.27 -3.80 13.30
N SER A 52 -6.35 -3.05 13.27
CA SER A 52 -7.31 -3.10 12.17
C SER A 52 -7.86 -1.72 11.87
N TYR A 53 -8.00 -1.41 10.59
CA TYR A 53 -8.54 -0.12 10.15
C TYR A 53 -9.15 -0.22 8.75
N THR A 54 -10.07 0.71 8.49
CA THR A 54 -10.78 0.81 7.22
C THR A 54 -10.45 2.14 6.55
N TYR A 55 -10.03 2.09 5.30
CA TYR A 55 -9.66 3.29 4.56
C TYR A 55 -9.88 3.14 3.05
N PHE A 56 -9.92 4.26 2.36
CA PHE A 56 -9.79 4.32 0.92
C PHE A 56 -9.06 5.58 0.51
N SER A 57 -8.66 5.66 -0.76
CA SER A 57 -8.00 6.83 -1.30
C SER A 57 -8.59 7.24 -2.64
N TRP A 58 -8.61 8.55 -2.90
CA TRP A 58 -8.97 9.13 -4.18
C TRP A 58 -7.81 9.93 -4.76
N THR A 59 -7.55 9.73 -6.04
CA THR A 59 -6.73 10.63 -6.84
C THR A 59 -7.65 11.61 -7.53
N VAL A 60 -7.55 12.87 -7.17
CA VAL A 60 -8.51 13.93 -7.54
C VAL A 60 -7.81 15.19 -8.00
N PHE A 61 -8.51 15.99 -8.78
CA PHE A 61 -8.12 17.35 -9.11
C PHE A 61 -8.68 18.30 -8.04
N ARG A 62 -7.85 19.24 -7.55
CA ARG A 62 -8.25 20.24 -6.56
C ARG A 62 -8.45 21.59 -7.17
N GLU A 63 -9.61 22.20 -6.94
CA GLU A 63 -9.92 23.59 -7.28
C GLU A 63 -10.42 24.33 -6.04
N GLY A 64 -9.52 25.02 -5.35
CA GLY A 64 -9.84 25.68 -4.09
C GLY A 64 -10.22 24.72 -2.98
N THR A 65 -11.51 24.68 -2.62
CA THR A 65 -12.09 23.75 -1.62
C THR A 65 -12.84 22.58 -2.24
N GLU A 66 -12.88 22.51 -3.56
CA GLU A 66 -13.56 21.46 -4.33
C GLU A 66 -12.57 20.43 -4.84
N PHE A 67 -12.93 19.14 -4.70
CA PHE A 67 -12.19 18.00 -5.21
C PHE A 67 -13.06 17.25 -6.23
N LYS A 68 -12.53 17.15 -7.46
CA LYS A 68 -13.21 16.61 -8.64
C LYS A 68 -12.50 15.38 -9.18
N PRO A 69 -13.18 14.50 -9.95
CA PRO A 69 -12.50 13.43 -10.66
C PRO A 69 -11.41 13.95 -11.59
N VAL A 70 -10.32 13.20 -11.73
CA VAL A 70 -9.23 13.53 -12.66
C VAL A 70 -9.67 13.16 -14.07
N LEU A 71 -9.92 14.16 -14.89
CA LEU A 71 -10.28 13.99 -16.32
C LEU A 71 -9.06 14.03 -17.23
N SER A 72 -7.95 14.63 -16.79
CA SER A 72 -6.66 14.64 -17.49
C SER A 72 -5.51 14.76 -16.51
N TYR A 73 -4.34 14.17 -16.84
CA TYR A 73 -3.17 14.15 -15.95
C TYR A 73 -2.30 15.41 -16.01
N ASP A 74 -2.81 16.51 -16.55
CA ASP A 74 -1.98 17.69 -16.86
C ASP A 74 -1.78 18.68 -15.71
N ASN A 75 -2.47 18.57 -14.54
CA ASN A 75 -2.40 19.57 -13.47
C ASN A 75 -2.59 18.97 -12.07
N ASP A 76 -2.17 19.73 -11.08
CA ASP A 76 -2.36 19.68 -9.61
C ASP A 76 -3.20 18.51 -9.04
N ILE A 77 -2.72 17.29 -9.29
CA ILE A 77 -3.38 16.07 -8.81
C ILE A 77 -3.09 15.94 -7.32
N SER A 78 -4.14 15.79 -6.55
CA SER A 78 -4.08 15.56 -5.09
C SER A 78 -4.49 14.12 -4.76
N LEU A 79 -3.89 13.58 -3.71
CA LEU A 79 -4.24 12.28 -3.12
C LEU A 79 -4.96 12.54 -1.80
N LEU A 80 -6.19 12.01 -1.69
CA LEU A 80 -6.98 12.04 -0.47
C LEU A 80 -7.05 10.64 0.12
N TYR A 81 -6.71 10.50 1.38
CA TYR A 81 -6.97 9.31 2.19
C TYR A 81 -8.15 9.58 3.12
N PHE A 82 -9.06 8.63 3.20
CA PHE A 82 -10.24 8.70 4.07
C PHE A 82 -10.13 7.62 5.14
N VAL A 83 -10.35 8.00 6.39
CA VAL A 83 -10.24 7.13 7.56
C VAL A 83 -11.10 7.68 8.69
N THR A 84 -11.51 6.84 9.63
CA THR A 84 -12.22 7.30 10.83
C THR A 84 -11.26 7.85 11.89
N GLY A 85 -11.76 8.71 12.76
CA GLY A 85 -10.97 9.31 13.84
C GLY A 85 -10.39 8.30 14.82
N ASP A 86 -11.11 7.20 15.05
CA ASP A 86 -10.70 6.15 15.98
C ASP A 86 -9.58 5.26 15.40
N GLU A 87 -9.54 5.11 14.07
CA GLU A 87 -8.64 4.19 13.38
C GLU A 87 -7.37 4.87 12.82
N ILE A 88 -7.34 6.19 12.76
CA ILE A 88 -6.19 6.88 12.18
C ILE A 88 -4.89 6.62 12.95
N ASP A 89 -4.97 6.43 14.28
CA ASP A 89 -3.81 6.08 15.11
C ASP A 89 -3.34 4.64 14.89
N GLU A 90 -4.20 3.78 14.34
CA GLU A 90 -3.88 2.39 13.99
C GLU A 90 -3.14 2.29 12.65
N MET A 91 -3.40 3.21 11.73
CA MET A 91 -2.70 3.25 10.44
C MET A 91 -1.21 3.49 10.66
N GLU A 92 -0.38 2.50 10.30
CA GLU A 92 1.09 2.62 10.31
C GLU A 92 1.58 3.43 9.11
N THR A 93 1.17 4.66 9.03
CA THR A 93 1.79 5.60 8.10
C THR A 93 2.74 6.50 8.90
N GLY A 94 3.73 7.12 8.24
CA GLY A 94 4.56 8.18 8.84
C GLY A 94 3.77 9.38 9.37
N PHE A 95 2.46 9.29 9.27
CA PHE A 95 1.44 10.18 9.79
C PHE A 95 1.35 10.12 11.33
N LYS A 96 1.65 8.99 11.95
CA LYS A 96 1.61 8.80 13.40
C LYS A 96 2.53 9.74 14.17
N GLU A 97 3.70 10.06 13.64
CA GLU A 97 4.63 11.01 14.25
C GLU A 97 4.17 12.47 14.16
N SER A 98 3.34 12.81 13.18
CA SER A 98 2.90 14.18 12.91
C SER A 98 1.54 14.52 13.51
N LEU A 99 0.69 13.51 13.77
CA LEU A 99 -0.61 13.67 14.42
C LEU A 99 -0.58 13.54 15.94
N ASN A 100 0.52 13.79 16.61
CA ASN A 100 0.60 13.89 18.08
C ASN A 100 -0.41 14.89 18.69
N LYS A 101 -1.47 15.19 17.94
CA LYS A 101 -2.59 16.05 18.31
C LYS A 101 -3.86 15.23 18.39
N LYS A 102 -4.61 15.50 19.44
CA LYS A 102 -5.93 14.91 19.64
C LYS A 102 -6.86 15.32 18.49
N ILE A 103 -7.31 14.34 17.70
CA ILE A 103 -8.34 14.57 16.69
C ILE A 103 -9.59 15.07 17.41
N PRO A 104 -10.21 16.17 16.96
CA PRO A 104 -11.43 16.67 17.59
C PRO A 104 -12.54 15.64 17.43
N GLN A 105 -13.44 15.61 18.39
CA GLN A 105 -14.69 14.86 18.22
C GLN A 105 -15.47 15.50 17.07
N LEU A 106 -15.80 14.70 16.07
CA LEU A 106 -16.48 15.14 14.87
C LEU A 106 -18.00 14.96 15.03
N ASP A 107 -18.74 16.00 14.65
CA ASP A 107 -20.19 15.90 14.50
C ASP A 107 -20.53 15.19 13.19
N THR A 108 -21.68 14.55 13.12
CA THR A 108 -22.17 13.89 11.90
C THR A 108 -22.16 14.85 10.71
N GLY A 109 -21.54 14.44 9.60
CA GLY A 109 -21.40 15.28 8.40
C GLY A 109 -20.30 16.34 8.48
N SER A 110 -19.45 16.28 9.52
CA SER A 110 -18.23 17.09 9.58
C SER A 110 -16.98 16.22 9.39
N VAL A 111 -15.90 16.85 8.91
CA VAL A 111 -14.62 16.18 8.67
C VAL A 111 -13.47 17.01 9.26
N ALA A 112 -12.34 16.35 9.55
CA ALA A 112 -11.09 17.03 9.80
C ALA A 112 -10.11 16.75 8.66
N VAL A 113 -9.35 17.77 8.24
CA VAL A 113 -8.45 17.69 7.08
C VAL A 113 -7.02 17.94 7.51
N TYR A 114 -6.17 16.95 7.31
CA TYR A 114 -4.74 17.02 7.61
C TYR A 114 -3.94 16.78 6.33
N GLY A 115 -3.06 17.67 5.95
CA GLY A 115 -2.38 17.54 4.66
C GLY A 115 -0.97 18.13 4.60
N THR A 116 -0.26 17.81 3.53
CA THR A 116 1.05 18.40 3.21
C THR A 116 0.96 19.92 3.06
N GLU A 117 -0.23 20.42 2.71
CA GLU A 117 -0.58 21.82 2.72
C GLU A 117 -1.79 22.05 3.63
N LYS A 118 -1.87 23.24 4.22
CA LYS A 118 -3.04 23.60 5.02
C LYS A 118 -4.25 23.77 4.10
N PHE A 119 -5.32 23.05 4.41
CA PHE A 119 -6.61 23.29 3.78
C PHE A 119 -7.22 24.60 4.32
N ASN A 120 -7.58 25.51 3.45
CA ASN A 120 -8.13 26.82 3.80
C ASN A 120 -9.59 26.88 3.37
N GLY A 121 -10.49 26.45 4.22
CA GLY A 121 -11.94 26.50 3.98
C GLY A 121 -12.70 25.91 5.16
N ASP A 122 -13.91 26.44 5.40
CA ASP A 122 -14.84 25.91 6.41
C ASP A 122 -15.72 24.78 5.85
N ILE A 123 -15.68 24.60 4.52
CA ILE A 123 -16.41 23.57 3.77
C ILE A 123 -15.45 22.93 2.78
N ILE A 124 -15.51 21.62 2.68
CA ILE A 124 -14.86 20.83 1.64
C ILE A 124 -15.93 20.21 0.74
N ASN A 125 -15.77 20.34 -0.57
CA ASN A 125 -16.64 19.69 -1.54
C ASN A 125 -15.92 18.45 -2.09
N LEU A 126 -16.50 17.30 -1.83
CA LEU A 126 -16.01 15.99 -2.25
C LEU A 126 -16.95 15.43 -3.31
N LEU A 127 -16.53 15.49 -4.57
CA LEU A 127 -17.30 14.95 -5.70
C LEU A 127 -18.74 15.49 -5.78
N GLY A 128 -18.94 16.77 -5.46
CA GLY A 128 -20.24 17.44 -5.50
C GLY A 128 -21.02 17.45 -4.17
N LYS A 129 -20.56 16.75 -3.13
CA LYS A 129 -21.16 16.79 -1.79
C LYS A 129 -20.31 17.64 -0.84
N GLU A 130 -20.95 18.50 -0.09
CA GLU A 130 -20.32 19.42 0.86
C GLU A 130 -20.26 18.81 2.26
N PHE A 131 -19.11 18.96 2.93
CA PHE A 131 -18.89 18.60 4.32
C PHE A 131 -18.29 19.79 5.06
N LYS A 132 -18.73 20.00 6.31
CA LYS A 132 -18.17 21.02 7.20
C LYS A 132 -16.79 20.59 7.68
N VAL A 133 -15.81 21.48 7.61
CA VAL A 133 -14.46 21.24 8.13
C VAL A 133 -14.40 21.69 9.58
N ALA A 134 -14.31 20.74 10.49
CA ALA A 134 -14.20 20.97 11.93
C ALA A 134 -12.77 21.35 12.34
N ALA A 135 -11.77 20.83 11.63
CA ALA A 135 -10.38 21.17 11.83
C ALA A 135 -9.60 21.02 10.53
N ALA A 136 -8.62 21.89 10.31
CA ALA A 136 -7.72 21.81 9.16
C ALA A 136 -6.30 22.20 9.59
N GLU A 137 -5.36 21.26 9.46
CA GLU A 137 -3.98 21.47 9.85
C GLU A 137 -2.99 20.98 8.78
N LYS A 138 -1.85 21.68 8.71
CA LYS A 138 -0.71 21.18 7.94
C LYS A 138 0.01 20.12 8.76
N THR A 139 0.29 19.00 8.13
CA THR A 139 1.06 17.90 8.73
C THR A 139 2.17 17.43 7.78
N ALA A 140 3.25 16.89 8.35
CA ALA A 140 4.26 16.23 7.56
C ALA A 140 3.73 14.83 7.23
N VAL A 141 3.30 14.61 6.01
CA VAL A 141 3.12 13.26 5.49
C VAL A 141 4.50 12.64 5.31
N SER A 142 4.66 11.35 5.63
CA SER A 142 5.94 10.67 5.54
C SER A 142 6.68 11.02 4.26
N LYS A 143 7.92 11.50 4.41
CA LYS A 143 8.79 11.87 3.29
C LYS A 143 9.22 10.67 2.43
N ASP A 144 8.98 9.46 2.91
CA ASP A 144 9.47 8.23 2.30
C ASP A 144 8.52 7.61 1.28
N SER A 145 7.34 8.20 1.08
CA SER A 145 6.44 7.75 0.04
C SER A 145 6.86 8.35 -1.30
N TYR A 146 7.44 7.51 -2.17
CA TYR A 146 7.62 7.82 -3.61
C TYR A 146 6.31 8.36 -4.22
N MET A 147 5.18 7.87 -3.72
CA MET A 147 3.84 8.30 -4.10
C MET A 147 3.58 9.76 -3.75
N SER A 148 4.04 10.25 -2.59
CA SER A 148 3.80 11.65 -2.20
C SER A 148 4.48 12.67 -3.10
N SER A 149 5.57 12.29 -3.78
CA SER A 149 6.26 13.17 -4.73
C SER A 149 5.55 13.30 -6.09
N MET A 150 4.59 12.44 -6.37
CA MET A 150 3.79 12.45 -7.61
C MET A 150 2.55 13.36 -7.52
N TYR A 151 2.21 13.81 -6.30
CA TYR A 151 1.01 14.60 -6.03
C TYR A 151 1.38 16.02 -5.59
N SER A 152 0.60 17.00 -6.02
CA SER A 152 0.72 18.39 -5.58
C SER A 152 0.31 18.56 -4.11
N GLY A 153 -0.58 17.70 -3.62
CA GLY A 153 -1.00 17.67 -2.22
C GLY A 153 -1.46 16.26 -1.82
N VAL A 154 -1.15 15.88 -0.58
CA VAL A 154 -1.66 14.67 0.05
C VAL A 154 -2.45 15.08 1.29
N TYR A 155 -3.69 14.62 1.39
CA TYR A 155 -4.61 14.98 2.45
C TYR A 155 -5.21 13.74 3.10
N TYR A 156 -5.32 13.78 4.40
CA TYR A 156 -6.10 12.83 5.19
C TYR A 156 -7.41 13.51 5.58
N VAL A 157 -8.50 12.96 5.12
CA VAL A 157 -9.87 13.39 5.45
C VAL A 157 -10.38 12.42 6.50
N VAL A 158 -10.40 12.90 7.75
CA VAL A 158 -10.86 12.12 8.89
C VAL A 158 -12.36 12.31 9.04
N VAL A 159 -13.11 11.22 9.13
CA VAL A 159 -14.56 11.20 9.26
C VAL A 159 -15.00 10.71 10.64
N ASP A 160 -16.26 10.97 10.99
CA ASP A 160 -16.85 10.65 12.30
C ASP A 160 -17.13 9.15 12.49
N SER A 161 -17.39 8.41 11.39
CA SER A 161 -17.83 7.03 11.46
C SER A 161 -17.58 6.24 10.18
N LYS A 162 -17.58 4.92 10.26
CA LYS A 162 -17.54 4.03 9.09
C LYS A 162 -18.77 4.16 8.20
N ALA A 163 -19.90 4.55 8.74
CA ALA A 163 -21.09 4.84 7.96
C ALA A 163 -20.86 6.05 7.04
N THR A 164 -20.30 7.13 7.58
CA THR A 164 -19.90 8.30 6.78
C THR A 164 -18.80 7.97 5.78
N LEU A 165 -17.85 7.10 6.18
CA LEU A 165 -16.79 6.61 5.29
C LEU A 165 -17.40 5.88 4.07
N ALA A 166 -18.32 4.94 4.30
CA ALA A 166 -19.02 4.21 3.25
C ALA A 166 -19.88 5.14 2.37
N GLU A 167 -20.56 6.12 2.99
CA GLU A 167 -21.35 7.12 2.26
C GLU A 167 -20.46 7.91 1.28
N ILE A 168 -19.33 8.43 1.75
CA ILE A 168 -18.38 9.16 0.89
C ILE A 168 -17.83 8.24 -0.20
N PHE A 169 -17.46 7.02 0.13
CA PHE A 169 -16.97 6.05 -0.83
C PHE A 169 -17.99 5.81 -1.96
N ASN A 170 -19.25 5.62 -1.60
CA ASN A 170 -20.34 5.36 -2.55
C ASN A 170 -20.73 6.59 -3.40
N LEU A 171 -20.35 7.83 -3.00
CA LEU A 171 -20.50 9.00 -3.88
C LEU A 171 -19.79 8.79 -5.22
N ASN A 172 -18.65 8.12 -5.19
CA ASN A 172 -17.86 7.84 -6.37
C ASN A 172 -18.60 6.94 -7.38
N SER A 173 -19.35 5.94 -6.90
CA SER A 173 -20.12 5.04 -7.75
C SER A 173 -21.25 5.78 -8.51
N SER A 174 -21.75 6.88 -7.95
CA SER A 174 -22.79 7.70 -8.58
C SER A 174 -22.32 8.48 -9.80
N LEU A 175 -21.01 8.63 -9.99
CA LEU A 175 -20.40 9.38 -11.11
C LEU A 175 -20.33 8.55 -12.42
N GLY A 176 -20.62 7.26 -12.37
CA GLY A 176 -20.59 6.39 -13.54
C GLY A 176 -19.21 6.35 -14.21
N GLY A 177 -19.14 6.71 -15.50
CA GLY A 177 -17.90 6.70 -16.29
C GLY A 177 -16.81 7.68 -15.82
N ASP A 178 -17.17 8.68 -15.03
CA ASP A 178 -16.25 9.69 -14.47
C ASP A 178 -15.78 9.31 -13.05
N SER A 179 -16.07 8.09 -12.59
CA SER A 179 -15.69 7.62 -11.26
C SER A 179 -14.17 7.53 -11.10
N VAL A 180 -13.69 7.87 -9.90
CA VAL A 180 -12.28 7.73 -9.53
C VAL A 180 -11.99 6.25 -9.24
N PRO A 181 -10.97 5.63 -9.88
CA PRO A 181 -10.57 4.27 -9.53
C PRO A 181 -10.19 4.19 -8.05
N THR A 182 -10.93 3.41 -7.29
CA THR A 182 -10.70 3.26 -5.84
C THR A 182 -11.27 1.94 -5.33
N MET A 183 -10.77 1.52 -4.18
CA MET A 183 -11.28 0.39 -3.40
C MET A 183 -11.36 0.82 -1.95
N LEU A 184 -12.42 0.44 -1.26
CA LEU A 184 -12.50 0.58 0.18
C LEU A 184 -11.82 -0.64 0.79
N ASN A 185 -10.76 -0.42 1.54
CA ASN A 185 -9.94 -1.47 2.12
C ASN A 185 -10.23 -1.61 3.61
N ASN A 186 -10.42 -2.85 4.05
CA ASN A 186 -10.24 -3.25 5.43
C ASN A 186 -8.86 -3.92 5.54
N GLU A 187 -8.04 -3.44 6.44
CA GLU A 187 -6.69 -3.97 6.66
C GLU A 187 -6.56 -4.44 8.11
N ILE A 188 -5.96 -5.61 8.29
CA ILE A 188 -5.66 -6.19 9.60
C ILE A 188 -4.19 -6.56 9.60
N ASP A 189 -3.45 -5.90 10.45
CA ASP A 189 -2.02 -6.08 10.65
C ASP A 189 -1.75 -6.99 11.84
N TYR A 190 -0.92 -8.00 11.63
CA TYR A 190 -0.48 -8.91 12.68
C TYR A 190 1.02 -8.87 12.88
N ASN A 191 1.45 -8.72 14.12
CA ASN A 191 2.79 -9.10 14.56
C ASN A 191 2.71 -10.41 15.33
N LEU A 192 3.56 -11.38 14.95
CA LEU A 192 3.49 -12.73 15.44
C LEU A 192 4.76 -13.14 16.19
N TYR A 193 4.61 -13.94 17.26
CA TYR A 193 5.68 -14.76 17.80
C TYR A 193 5.77 -16.06 16.99
N GLY A 194 6.97 -16.42 16.57
CA GLY A 194 7.24 -17.63 15.79
C GLY A 194 8.48 -17.47 14.93
N SER A 195 8.95 -18.57 14.35
CA SER A 195 10.05 -18.54 13.39
C SER A 195 9.57 -17.94 12.05
N SER A 196 10.50 -17.52 11.19
CA SER A 196 10.15 -17.06 9.83
C SER A 196 9.45 -18.15 9.01
N GLU A 197 9.79 -19.41 9.23
CA GLU A 197 9.17 -20.55 8.56
C GLU A 197 7.72 -20.73 9.02
N ASP A 198 7.45 -20.63 10.33
CA ASP A 198 6.11 -20.69 10.89
C ASP A 198 5.22 -19.55 10.38
N LYS A 199 5.77 -18.31 10.36
CA LYS A 199 5.05 -17.13 9.83
C LYS A 199 4.72 -17.27 8.35
N LEU A 200 5.63 -17.83 7.56
CA LEU A 200 5.39 -18.11 6.15
C LEU A 200 4.31 -19.19 5.97
N ALA A 201 4.26 -20.18 6.85
CA ALA A 201 3.20 -21.18 6.83
C ALA A 201 1.83 -20.58 7.14
N VAL A 202 1.75 -19.64 8.09
CA VAL A 202 0.54 -18.87 8.39
C VAL A 202 0.10 -18.05 7.18
N ALA A 203 1.02 -17.31 6.56
CA ALA A 203 0.72 -16.51 5.38
C ALA A 203 0.10 -17.35 4.26
N LYS A 204 0.71 -18.51 3.94
CA LYS A 204 0.16 -19.44 2.94
C LYS A 204 -1.21 -20.02 3.32
N ALA A 205 -1.46 -20.25 4.61
CA ALA A 205 -2.75 -20.74 5.08
C ALA A 205 -3.85 -19.67 4.95
N LEU A 206 -3.52 -18.41 5.24
CA LEU A 206 -4.41 -17.27 5.05
C LEU A 206 -4.73 -17.05 3.57
N ASP A 207 -3.72 -17.02 2.71
CA ASP A 207 -3.86 -16.86 1.26
C ASP A 207 -4.80 -17.92 0.69
N LYS A 208 -4.54 -19.19 1.01
CA LYS A 208 -5.39 -20.30 0.60
C LYS A 208 -6.84 -20.17 1.11
N HIS A 209 -7.03 -19.79 2.38
CA HIS A 209 -8.36 -19.61 2.97
C HIS A 209 -9.15 -18.52 2.23
N PHE A 210 -8.50 -17.38 1.95
CA PHE A 210 -9.15 -16.28 1.27
C PHE A 210 -9.40 -16.54 -0.21
N GLU A 211 -8.51 -17.26 -0.91
CA GLU A 211 -8.77 -17.72 -2.28
C GLU A 211 -10.02 -18.61 -2.35
N GLU A 212 -10.16 -19.57 -1.43
CA GLU A 212 -11.28 -20.51 -1.40
C GLU A 212 -12.62 -19.86 -1.01
N ASN A 213 -12.61 -18.73 -0.26
CA ASN A 213 -13.78 -18.06 0.24
C ASN A 213 -14.12 -16.75 -0.47
N SER A 214 -13.23 -16.19 -1.27
CA SER A 214 -13.43 -14.93 -2.00
C SER A 214 -14.66 -14.94 -2.94
N VAL A 215 -15.06 -16.10 -3.42
CA VAL A 215 -16.21 -16.28 -4.32
C VAL A 215 -17.56 -16.27 -3.55
N LYS A 216 -17.54 -16.39 -2.23
CA LYS A 216 -18.73 -16.60 -1.40
C LYS A 216 -19.13 -15.36 -0.58
N SER A 217 -18.30 -14.33 -0.54
CA SER A 217 -18.52 -13.15 0.30
C SER A 217 -18.95 -11.95 -0.54
N ASP A 218 -19.66 -11.01 0.09
CA ASP A 218 -20.01 -9.71 -0.49
C ASP A 218 -18.79 -8.80 -0.65
N VAL A 219 -17.62 -9.26 -0.21
CA VAL A 219 -16.32 -8.61 -0.39
C VAL A 219 -15.81 -8.85 -1.81
N SER A 220 -15.33 -7.80 -2.45
CA SER A 220 -14.84 -7.86 -3.84
C SER A 220 -13.55 -8.66 -3.99
N GLY A 221 -12.79 -8.85 -2.92
CA GLY A 221 -11.58 -9.67 -2.91
C GLY A 221 -10.85 -9.65 -1.57
N PHE A 222 -9.89 -10.55 -1.45
CA PHE A 222 -8.96 -10.67 -0.33
C PHE A 222 -7.55 -10.89 -0.86
N TYR A 223 -6.55 -10.41 -0.15
CA TYR A 223 -5.16 -10.87 -0.31
C TYR A 223 -4.41 -10.72 1.01
N GLU A 224 -3.31 -11.47 1.14
CA GLU A 224 -2.38 -11.33 2.26
C GLU A 224 -1.05 -10.76 1.78
N GLU A 225 -0.37 -10.05 2.65
CA GLU A 225 0.98 -9.59 2.44
C GLU A 225 1.85 -10.01 3.62
N SER A 226 2.90 -10.79 3.35
CA SER A 226 3.81 -11.28 4.37
C SER A 226 5.21 -10.73 4.17
N ARG A 227 5.76 -10.13 5.23
CA ARG A 227 7.14 -9.62 5.24
C ARG A 227 8.17 -10.71 4.96
N ASP A 228 7.97 -11.90 5.49
CA ASP A 228 8.89 -13.02 5.31
C ASP A 228 8.78 -13.63 3.90
N ALA A 229 7.58 -13.69 3.32
CA ALA A 229 7.39 -14.10 1.92
C ALA A 229 8.02 -13.10 0.95
N ASN A 230 7.82 -11.81 1.16
CA ASN A 230 8.42 -10.76 0.34
C ASN A 230 9.95 -10.77 0.45
N ARG A 231 10.50 -11.04 1.63
CA ARG A 231 11.95 -11.21 1.82
C ARG A 231 12.49 -12.38 1.01
N GLU A 232 11.81 -13.52 1.02
CA GLU A 232 12.22 -14.70 0.25
C GLU A 232 12.22 -14.41 -1.25
N GLN A 233 11.19 -13.77 -1.78
CA GLN A 233 11.12 -13.37 -3.19
C GLN A 233 12.27 -12.44 -3.59
N ILE A 234 12.60 -11.46 -2.73
CA ILE A 234 13.72 -10.54 -2.95
C ILE A 234 15.04 -11.32 -3.01
N TYR A 235 15.30 -12.25 -2.10
CA TYR A 235 16.52 -13.06 -2.13
C TYR A 235 16.62 -13.93 -3.38
N VAL A 236 15.53 -14.53 -3.83
CA VAL A 236 15.50 -15.32 -5.08
C VAL A 236 15.84 -14.45 -6.28
N LEU A 237 15.25 -13.25 -6.36
CA LEU A 237 15.50 -12.30 -7.46
C LEU A 237 16.97 -11.84 -7.49
N TYR A 238 17.48 -11.35 -6.35
CA TYR A 238 18.86 -10.89 -6.27
C TYR A 238 19.87 -12.02 -6.44
N GLY A 239 19.59 -13.21 -5.90
CA GLY A 239 20.41 -14.40 -6.11
C GLY A 239 20.50 -14.80 -7.58
N GLY A 240 19.36 -14.75 -8.30
CA GLY A 240 19.31 -14.99 -9.74
C GLY A 240 20.14 -13.96 -10.54
N LEU A 241 19.98 -12.68 -10.25
CA LEU A 241 20.74 -11.61 -10.91
C LEU A 241 22.25 -11.71 -10.62
N PHE A 242 22.62 -12.06 -9.38
CA PHE A 242 24.02 -12.28 -9.00
C PHE A 242 24.63 -13.45 -9.75
N PHE A 243 23.89 -14.56 -9.89
CA PHE A 243 24.33 -15.73 -10.65
C PHE A 243 24.56 -15.38 -12.14
N ILE A 244 23.62 -14.66 -12.76
CA ILE A 244 23.76 -14.19 -14.14
C ILE A 244 24.99 -13.28 -14.28
N GLY A 245 25.22 -12.38 -13.32
CA GLY A 245 26.39 -11.50 -13.30
C GLY A 245 27.71 -12.26 -13.26
N ILE A 246 27.84 -13.29 -12.40
CA ILE A 246 29.02 -14.15 -12.33
C ILE A 246 29.22 -14.89 -13.66
N PHE A 247 28.14 -15.46 -14.20
CA PHE A 247 28.21 -16.21 -15.47
C PHE A 247 28.68 -15.33 -16.62
N LEU A 248 28.09 -14.16 -16.80
CA LEU A 248 28.50 -13.20 -17.83
C LEU A 248 29.92 -12.71 -17.61
N GLY A 249 30.31 -12.40 -16.38
CA GLY A 249 31.67 -11.98 -16.05
C GLY A 249 32.70 -13.05 -16.41
N THR A 250 32.41 -14.32 -16.11
CA THR A 250 33.29 -15.45 -16.48
C THR A 250 33.39 -15.60 -18.00
N MET A 251 32.25 -15.48 -18.72
CA MET A 251 32.29 -15.52 -20.19
C MET A 251 33.11 -14.38 -20.79
N PHE A 252 33.00 -13.15 -20.30
CA PHE A 252 33.80 -12.03 -20.76
C PHE A 252 35.29 -12.23 -20.49
N LEU A 253 35.65 -12.80 -19.33
CA LEU A 253 37.04 -13.14 -19.04
C LEU A 253 37.58 -14.19 -20.03
N MET A 254 36.84 -15.26 -20.33
CA MET A 254 37.27 -16.26 -21.31
C MET A 254 37.46 -15.65 -22.69
N VAL A 255 36.52 -14.84 -23.15
CA VAL A 255 36.62 -14.16 -24.46
C VAL A 255 37.83 -13.23 -24.49
N THR A 256 38.06 -12.47 -23.43
CA THR A 256 39.23 -11.56 -23.34
C THR A 256 40.55 -12.36 -23.44
N VAL A 257 40.66 -13.45 -22.68
CA VAL A 257 41.85 -14.34 -22.75
C VAL A 257 42.06 -14.90 -24.16
N MET A 258 40.98 -15.35 -24.82
CA MET A 258 41.05 -15.85 -26.20
C MET A 258 41.53 -14.76 -27.19
N ILE A 259 41.04 -13.54 -27.05
CA ILE A 259 41.45 -12.41 -27.92
C ILE A 259 42.94 -12.10 -27.73
N ILE A 260 43.42 -12.04 -26.47
CA ILE A 260 44.82 -11.81 -26.16
C ILE A 260 45.67 -12.92 -26.75
N PHE A 261 45.28 -14.17 -26.56
CA PHE A 261 45.98 -15.33 -27.09
C PHE A 261 46.06 -15.30 -28.63
N TYR A 262 44.94 -14.99 -29.28
CA TYR A 262 44.90 -14.87 -30.75
C TYR A 262 45.78 -13.75 -31.26
N LYS A 263 45.82 -12.60 -30.58
CA LYS A 263 46.67 -11.48 -30.91
C LYS A 263 48.17 -11.85 -30.80
N GLN A 264 48.55 -12.53 -29.72
CA GLN A 264 49.95 -12.97 -29.52
C GLN A 264 50.40 -13.96 -30.60
N ILE A 265 49.53 -14.90 -31.01
CA ILE A 265 49.82 -15.83 -32.09
C ILE A 265 50.00 -15.08 -33.41
N SER A 266 49.10 -14.17 -33.76
CA SER A 266 49.14 -13.38 -34.99
C SER A 266 50.45 -12.53 -35.08
N GLU A 267 50.80 -11.84 -34.00
CA GLU A 267 52.01 -11.03 -33.91
C GLU A 267 53.27 -11.91 -34.04
N GLY A 268 53.28 -13.10 -33.42
CA GLY A 268 54.38 -14.05 -33.55
C GLY A 268 54.58 -14.60 -34.97
N TYR A 269 53.55 -14.76 -35.76
CA TYR A 269 53.63 -15.13 -37.16
C TYR A 269 54.13 -13.99 -38.05
N ASP A 270 53.71 -12.75 -37.81
CA ASP A 270 54.13 -11.57 -38.56
C ASP A 270 55.63 -11.23 -38.31
N ASP A 271 56.10 -11.40 -37.08
CA ASP A 271 57.50 -11.20 -36.73
C ASP A 271 58.42 -12.27 -37.38
N LYS A 272 57.96 -13.53 -37.43
CA LYS A 272 58.74 -14.59 -38.11
C LYS A 272 58.95 -14.27 -39.59
N ALA A 273 57.92 -13.75 -40.30
CA ALA A 273 58.01 -13.37 -41.69
C ALA A 273 58.89 -12.14 -41.92
N ARG A 274 59.31 -11.37 -40.91
CA ARG A 274 60.21 -10.24 -40.96
C ARG A 274 61.69 -10.62 -40.77
N TYR A 275 61.96 -11.77 -40.16
CA TYR A 275 63.30 -12.25 -39.85
C TYR A 275 63.79 -13.39 -40.75
N GLU A 276 62.97 -13.90 -41.65
CA GLU A 276 63.32 -14.76 -42.78
C GLU A 276 63.51 -13.90 -44.08
#